data_c900567a9e173d0830c498a078e352e4
#
_entry.id   c900567a9e173d0830c498a078e352e4
#
_cell.length_a   1.000
_cell.length_b   1.000
_cell.length_c   1.000
_cell.angle_alpha   90.00
_cell.angle_beta   90.00
_cell.angle_gamma   90.00
#
_symmetry.space_group_name_H-M   'P 1'
#
loop_
_entity.id
_entity.type
_entity.pdbx_description
1 polymer ?
#
loop_
_entity_poly.entity_id
_entity_poly.type
_entity_poly.pdbx_seq_one_letter_code
_entity_poly.pdbx_strand_id
1 'polypeptide(L)'
;MRHNLFIPTFFIASILFCQSEPLVFDPPYSGTIFIDPDIITEEDISTFIEAPYAGQGVRTMYDRRMDDWITVTAYLFDATFNDGLTSEIQVNPEFGSSDSAFIEAEKYGIEIGRLPTALRDDVETVWIHRGTQPFGGGNNNILIHNGQALNYINDGILEETLVHEAAHTSLDANHAASSGWLTAQTIDGEFISTYAQDYPDREDIAESFLPYLAIRYRSDRIDQSKFEVITQTIPNRIQYFDDQLFNLYPITTLANEDGPSKISYSIHQNYPNPFNPITKLHYSISKNSLVSIVIYDILGNQVKTLINKTQDAGYRSVIWDATNDYGKPVSAGIYLYQIQAGEYISTKKMVLLK
;
A
#
# COMPACT_ATOMS: atom_id res chain seq x y z
N MET A 1 -28.10 31.01 73.15
CA MET A 1 -27.87 29.68 72.52
C MET A 1 -27.61 29.90 71.07
N ARG A 2 -26.32 29.77 70.60
CA ARG A 2 -25.94 29.88 69.20
C ARG A 2 -25.73 28.48 68.70
N HIS A 3 -26.50 28.06 67.73
CA HIS A 3 -26.32 26.78 67.01
C HIS A 3 -25.27 26.97 65.90
N ASN A 4 -24.16 26.25 66.01
CA ASN A 4 -23.15 26.12 64.90
C ASN A 4 -23.65 25.05 64.01
N LEU A 5 -23.87 25.44 62.71
CA LEU A 5 -24.17 24.54 61.60
C LEU A 5 -22.84 24.05 61.04
N PHE A 6 -22.53 22.77 61.09
CA PHE A 6 -21.42 22.12 60.46
C PHE A 6 -21.84 21.75 59.05
N ILE A 7 -21.19 22.32 58.01
CA ILE A 7 -21.35 21.93 56.62
C ILE A 7 -20.16 20.99 56.27
N PRO A 8 -20.42 19.74 55.85
CA PRO A 8 -19.34 18.87 55.42
C PRO A 8 -18.91 19.27 53.99
N THR A 9 -17.64 19.61 53.82
CA THR A 9 -17.03 19.85 52.52
C THR A 9 -16.75 18.51 51.84
N PHE A 10 -17.50 18.20 50.80
CA PHE A 10 -17.19 17.07 49.92
C PHE A 10 -16.03 17.45 49.01
N PHE A 11 -14.90 16.78 49.15
CA PHE A 11 -13.80 16.80 48.17
C PHE A 11 -14.18 15.86 47.04
N ILE A 12 -14.52 16.41 45.86
CA ILE A 12 -14.63 15.66 44.60
C ILE A 12 -13.21 15.52 44.08
N ALA A 13 -12.64 14.34 44.23
CA ALA A 13 -11.39 14.01 43.53
C ALA A 13 -11.68 13.84 42.03
N SER A 14 -11.30 14.83 41.25
CA SER A 14 -11.31 14.73 39.79
C SER A 14 -10.25 13.71 39.36
N ILE A 15 -10.67 12.53 38.96
CA ILE A 15 -9.79 11.58 38.27
C ILE A 15 -9.56 12.15 36.89
N LEU A 16 -8.39 12.77 36.65
CA LEU A 16 -7.91 13.06 35.32
C LEU A 16 -7.60 11.71 34.64
N PHE A 17 -8.46 11.28 33.77
CA PHE A 17 -8.07 10.30 32.75
C PHE A 17 -7.05 10.99 31.83
N CYS A 18 -5.79 10.69 32.03
CA CYS A 18 -4.78 10.97 31.04
C CYS A 18 -5.08 10.04 29.86
N GLN A 19 -5.81 10.53 28.87
CA GLN A 19 -5.84 9.88 27.57
C GLN A 19 -4.42 10.03 27.00
N SER A 20 -3.65 8.95 27.02
CA SER A 20 -2.44 8.88 26.20
C SER A 20 -2.90 9.01 24.75
N GLU A 21 -2.48 10.06 24.08
CA GLU A 21 -2.63 10.14 22.62
C GLU A 21 -2.05 8.87 22.01
N PRO A 22 -2.70 8.28 20.99
CA PRO A 22 -2.12 7.15 20.29
C PRO A 22 -0.74 7.56 19.76
N LEU A 23 0.26 6.70 19.98
CA LEU A 23 1.59 6.89 19.41
C LEU A 23 1.45 6.87 17.88
N VAL A 24 1.52 8.02 17.27
CA VAL A 24 1.59 8.15 15.82
C VAL A 24 3.05 7.91 15.45
N PHE A 25 3.32 6.82 14.75
CA PHE A 25 4.63 6.58 14.16
C PHE A 25 4.70 7.33 12.84
N ASP A 26 5.84 7.97 12.57
CA ASP A 26 6.07 8.57 11.26
C ASP A 26 6.12 7.46 10.19
N PRO A 27 5.43 7.64 9.05
CA PRO A 27 5.50 6.68 7.96
C PRO A 27 6.94 6.43 7.51
N PRO A 28 7.27 5.19 7.10
CA PRO A 28 8.63 4.85 6.71
C PRO A 28 9.13 5.59 5.45
N TYR A 29 8.20 6.04 4.60
CA TYR A 29 8.53 6.75 3.37
C TYR A 29 7.96 8.17 3.37
N SER A 30 8.75 9.13 2.87
CA SER A 30 8.36 10.53 2.75
C SER A 30 7.82 10.83 1.35
N GLY A 31 6.71 11.55 1.26
CA GLY A 31 6.05 11.89 0.00
C GLY A 31 5.30 10.70 -0.60
N THR A 32 5.15 10.69 -1.93
CA THR A 32 4.62 9.57 -2.70
C THR A 32 5.66 8.47 -2.79
N ILE A 33 5.23 7.22 -2.63
CA ILE A 33 6.14 6.08 -2.64
C ILE A 33 6.29 5.50 -4.05
N PHE A 34 7.52 5.36 -4.48
CA PHE A 34 7.91 4.59 -5.66
C PHE A 34 8.85 3.42 -5.28
N ILE A 35 8.88 3.02 -4.04
CA ILE A 35 9.66 1.97 -3.35
C ILE A 35 11.08 1.84 -3.89
N ASP A 36 11.20 1.14 -5.03
CA ASP A 36 12.39 1.01 -5.86
C ASP A 36 12.02 1.33 -7.30
N PRO A 37 12.88 1.99 -8.04
CA PRO A 37 12.82 1.98 -9.50
C PRO A 37 12.78 0.53 -9.99
N ASP A 38 12.15 0.31 -11.14
CA ASP A 38 12.18 -0.98 -11.84
C ASP A 38 11.42 -2.13 -11.15
N ILE A 39 10.34 -1.85 -10.41
CA ILE A 39 9.37 -2.88 -9.97
C ILE A 39 8.65 -3.46 -11.19
N ILE A 40 8.27 -2.60 -12.14
CA ILE A 40 7.86 -2.97 -13.49
C ILE A 40 8.86 -2.30 -14.44
N THR A 41 9.28 -2.97 -15.50
CA THR A 41 10.31 -2.47 -16.40
C THR A 41 9.87 -2.58 -17.85
N GLU A 42 10.58 -1.89 -18.74
CA GLU A 42 10.39 -2.01 -20.20
C GLU A 42 10.59 -3.44 -20.73
N GLU A 43 11.23 -4.33 -19.98
CA GLU A 43 11.43 -5.74 -20.31
C GLU A 43 10.23 -6.61 -19.91
N ASP A 44 9.33 -6.11 -19.05
CA ASP A 44 8.13 -6.85 -18.66
C ASP A 44 7.14 -6.94 -19.82
N ILE A 45 6.36 -8.02 -19.80
CA ILE A 45 5.39 -8.30 -20.88
C ILE A 45 4.34 -7.20 -20.91
N SER A 46 4.13 -6.63 -22.10
CA SER A 46 2.99 -5.76 -22.38
C SER A 46 1.87 -6.54 -23.06
N THR A 47 0.66 -6.28 -22.64
CA THR A 47 -0.56 -6.81 -23.29
C THR A 47 -0.99 -6.01 -24.51
N PHE A 48 -0.36 -4.87 -24.77
CA PHE A 48 -0.69 -4.00 -25.91
C PHE A 48 -0.54 -4.74 -27.23
N ILE A 49 -1.53 -4.59 -28.11
CA ILE A 49 -1.54 -5.16 -29.47
C ILE A 49 -1.28 -4.07 -30.50
N GLU A 50 -2.14 -3.06 -30.51
CA GLU A 50 -2.11 -1.96 -31.48
C GLU A 50 -2.98 -0.78 -31.03
N ALA A 51 -2.76 0.38 -31.62
CA ALA A 51 -3.60 1.56 -31.47
C ALA A 51 -3.82 2.23 -32.84
N PRO A 52 -4.69 1.68 -33.71
CA PRO A 52 -4.97 2.26 -35.02
C PRO A 52 -5.54 3.67 -34.90
N TYR A 53 -5.15 4.54 -35.82
CA TYR A 53 -5.66 5.89 -35.88
C TYR A 53 -7.14 5.91 -36.25
N ALA A 54 -7.97 6.42 -35.37
CA ALA A 54 -9.44 6.51 -35.53
C ALA A 54 -9.92 7.87 -36.08
N GLY A 55 -8.99 8.76 -36.43
CA GLY A 55 -9.31 10.09 -36.93
C GLY A 55 -9.12 11.19 -35.89
N GLN A 56 -9.78 12.35 -36.14
CA GLN A 56 -9.82 13.45 -35.16
C GLN A 56 -11.24 13.64 -34.66
N GLY A 57 -11.36 13.98 -33.38
CA GLY A 57 -12.65 14.23 -32.75
C GLY A 57 -12.57 15.26 -31.64
N VAL A 58 -13.70 15.94 -31.40
CA VAL A 58 -13.80 16.88 -30.29
C VAL A 58 -13.84 16.08 -29.00
N ARG A 59 -12.90 16.38 -28.07
CA ARG A 59 -12.82 15.78 -26.74
C ARG A 59 -12.60 16.84 -25.69
N THR A 60 -13.14 16.61 -24.50
CA THR A 60 -12.87 17.42 -23.32
C THR A 60 -11.86 16.67 -22.45
N MET A 61 -10.72 17.31 -22.21
CA MET A 61 -9.58 16.75 -21.49
C MET A 61 -9.18 17.72 -20.37
N TYR A 62 -8.73 17.20 -19.24
CA TYR A 62 -8.16 18.06 -18.20
C TYR A 62 -6.69 18.35 -18.53
N ASP A 63 -6.29 19.61 -18.45
CA ASP A 63 -4.90 20.04 -18.68
C ASP A 63 -4.33 20.69 -17.42
N ARG A 64 -3.45 19.98 -16.72
CA ARG A 64 -2.80 20.46 -15.49
C ARG A 64 -1.97 21.73 -15.68
N ARG A 65 -1.55 22.06 -16.92
CA ARG A 65 -0.82 23.29 -17.22
C ARG A 65 -1.71 24.53 -17.07
N MET A 66 -2.98 24.34 -17.33
CA MET A 66 -4.01 25.38 -17.26
C MET A 66 -4.87 25.27 -15.99
N ASP A 67 -4.76 24.15 -15.29
CA ASP A 67 -5.59 23.78 -14.15
C ASP A 67 -7.09 23.83 -14.50
N ASP A 68 -7.44 23.40 -15.74
CA ASP A 68 -8.80 23.50 -16.25
C ASP A 68 -9.08 22.42 -17.31
N TRP A 69 -10.39 22.23 -17.54
CA TRP A 69 -10.90 21.39 -18.61
C TRP A 69 -10.86 22.14 -19.95
N ILE A 70 -10.18 21.56 -20.93
CA ILE A 70 -10.07 22.09 -22.28
C ILE A 70 -10.86 21.25 -23.27
N THR A 71 -11.46 21.89 -24.27
CA THR A 71 -12.10 21.20 -25.39
C THR A 71 -11.23 21.39 -26.63
N VAL A 72 -10.76 20.28 -27.19
CA VAL A 72 -9.84 20.27 -28.34
C VAL A 72 -10.29 19.26 -29.40
N THR A 73 -9.81 19.42 -30.63
CA THR A 73 -9.93 18.39 -31.67
C THR A 73 -8.73 17.46 -31.57
N ALA A 74 -8.85 16.44 -30.72
CA ALA A 74 -7.77 15.50 -30.44
C ALA A 74 -7.53 14.51 -31.59
N TYR A 75 -6.30 13.99 -31.72
CA TYR A 75 -6.01 12.78 -32.48
C TYR A 75 -6.44 11.57 -31.64
N LEU A 76 -7.23 10.67 -32.25
CA LEU A 76 -7.84 9.53 -31.57
C LEU A 76 -7.23 8.22 -32.06
N PHE A 77 -6.96 7.32 -31.11
CA PHE A 77 -6.41 5.99 -31.38
C PHE A 77 -7.15 4.96 -30.53
N ASP A 78 -7.59 3.86 -31.15
CA ASP A 78 -8.32 2.78 -30.48
C ASP A 78 -7.32 1.72 -30.01
N ALA A 79 -6.79 1.84 -28.80
CA ALA A 79 -5.86 0.88 -28.24
C ALA A 79 -6.58 -0.43 -27.90
N THR A 80 -5.95 -1.55 -28.27
CA THR A 80 -6.42 -2.90 -27.95
C THR A 80 -5.34 -3.70 -27.23
N PHE A 81 -5.78 -4.56 -26.30
CA PHE A 81 -4.92 -5.38 -25.47
C PHE A 81 -5.28 -6.86 -25.59
N ASN A 82 -4.31 -7.76 -25.41
CA ASN A 82 -4.50 -9.20 -25.64
C ASN A 82 -5.40 -9.89 -24.60
N ASP A 83 -5.72 -9.24 -23.50
CA ASP A 83 -6.71 -9.67 -22.50
C ASP A 83 -8.15 -9.21 -22.82
N GLY A 84 -8.34 -8.55 -23.97
CA GLY A 84 -9.63 -8.10 -24.47
C GLY A 84 -10.04 -6.70 -24.03
N LEU A 85 -9.26 -6.01 -23.20
CA LEU A 85 -9.50 -4.63 -22.84
C LEU A 85 -9.22 -3.69 -24.02
N THR A 86 -9.84 -2.52 -23.98
CA THR A 86 -9.66 -1.44 -24.96
C THR A 86 -9.65 -0.10 -24.27
N SER A 87 -8.95 0.90 -24.83
CA SER A 87 -8.98 2.28 -24.37
C SER A 87 -8.87 3.25 -25.54
N GLU A 88 -9.56 4.38 -25.48
CA GLU A 88 -9.36 5.45 -26.44
C GLU A 88 -8.21 6.33 -26.01
N ILE A 89 -7.11 6.34 -26.77
CA ILE A 89 -5.99 7.25 -26.53
C ILE A 89 -6.25 8.56 -27.27
N GLN A 90 -6.33 9.64 -26.52
CA GLN A 90 -6.64 10.99 -26.99
C GLN A 90 -5.38 11.85 -26.89
N VAL A 91 -4.77 12.16 -28.03
CA VAL A 91 -3.55 12.96 -28.08
C VAL A 91 -3.90 14.40 -28.45
N ASN A 92 -3.45 15.34 -27.62
CA ASN A 92 -3.68 16.77 -27.82
C ASN A 92 -3.16 17.23 -29.20
N PRO A 93 -3.91 18.09 -29.94
CA PRO A 93 -3.51 18.55 -31.29
C PRO A 93 -2.18 19.32 -31.32
N GLU A 94 -1.66 19.74 -30.17
CA GLU A 94 -0.32 20.37 -30.06
C GLU A 94 0.84 19.51 -30.54
N PHE A 95 0.63 18.19 -30.73
CA PHE A 95 1.63 17.31 -31.34
C PHE A 95 1.77 17.49 -32.86
N GLY A 96 0.84 18.20 -33.49
CA GLY A 96 0.98 18.77 -34.84
C GLY A 96 0.55 17.87 -35.99
N SER A 97 0.69 16.54 -35.89
CA SER A 97 0.26 15.58 -36.92
C SER A 97 -0.19 14.26 -36.29
N SER A 98 -1.00 13.49 -37.05
CA SER A 98 -1.38 12.12 -36.67
C SER A 98 -0.16 11.21 -36.49
N ASP A 99 0.89 11.36 -37.29
CA ASP A 99 2.08 10.53 -37.18
C ASP A 99 2.87 10.82 -35.89
N SER A 100 3.00 12.10 -35.54
CA SER A 100 3.62 12.48 -34.25
C SER A 100 2.78 12.06 -33.05
N ALA A 101 1.45 12.13 -33.16
CA ALA A 101 0.51 11.70 -32.15
C ALA A 101 0.54 10.16 -31.98
N PHE A 102 0.68 9.42 -33.09
CA PHE A 102 0.77 7.96 -33.07
C PHE A 102 1.98 7.46 -32.27
N ILE A 103 3.13 8.11 -32.41
CA ILE A 103 4.36 7.76 -31.66
C ILE A 103 4.08 7.80 -30.14
N GLU A 104 3.37 8.82 -29.68
CA GLU A 104 3.02 8.94 -28.25
C GLU A 104 1.94 7.93 -27.84
N ALA A 105 0.94 7.72 -28.70
CA ALA A 105 -0.13 6.75 -28.45
C ALA A 105 0.41 5.31 -28.35
N GLU A 106 1.29 4.91 -29.28
CA GLU A 106 1.93 3.59 -29.25
C GLU A 106 2.82 3.43 -28.04
N LYS A 107 3.67 4.43 -27.74
CA LYS A 107 4.56 4.43 -26.58
C LYS A 107 3.77 4.17 -25.30
N TYR A 108 2.79 5.01 -24.98
CA TYR A 108 2.06 4.87 -23.73
C TYR A 108 1.04 3.71 -23.73
N GLY A 109 0.56 3.30 -24.90
CA GLY A 109 -0.21 2.07 -25.04
C GLY A 109 0.59 0.84 -24.59
N ILE A 110 1.88 0.77 -24.96
CA ILE A 110 2.80 -0.29 -24.53
C ILE A 110 3.01 -0.24 -23.01
N GLU A 111 3.28 0.93 -22.43
CA GLU A 111 3.51 1.09 -20.99
C GLU A 111 2.25 0.72 -20.17
N ILE A 112 1.09 1.22 -20.57
CA ILE A 112 -0.19 0.86 -19.94
C ILE A 112 -0.47 -0.64 -20.08
N GLY A 113 -0.09 -1.26 -21.19
CA GLY A 113 -0.20 -2.70 -21.39
C GLY A 113 0.61 -3.56 -20.43
N ARG A 114 1.61 -3.02 -19.71
CA ARG A 114 2.38 -3.71 -18.66
C ARG A 114 1.67 -3.73 -17.31
N LEU A 115 0.69 -2.85 -17.13
CA LEU A 115 -0.06 -2.77 -15.87
C LEU A 115 -0.96 -4.00 -15.70
N PRO A 116 -1.25 -4.42 -14.47
CA PRO A 116 -2.25 -5.44 -14.18
C PRO A 116 -3.59 -5.16 -14.87
N THR A 117 -4.25 -6.19 -15.38
CA THR A 117 -5.61 -6.08 -15.95
C THR A 117 -6.55 -5.35 -14.97
N ALA A 118 -6.50 -5.70 -13.68
CA ALA A 118 -7.32 -5.07 -12.64
C ALA A 118 -7.13 -3.55 -12.50
N LEU A 119 -5.98 -3.01 -12.91
CA LEU A 119 -5.74 -1.57 -12.93
C LEU A 119 -6.17 -0.91 -14.25
N ARG A 120 -6.44 -1.71 -15.30
CA ARG A 120 -6.83 -1.22 -16.62
C ARG A 120 -8.31 -1.38 -16.91
N ASP A 121 -9.04 -2.15 -16.07
CA ASP A 121 -10.46 -2.46 -16.29
C ASP A 121 -11.33 -1.21 -16.45
N ASP A 122 -11.02 -0.14 -15.73
CA ASP A 122 -11.76 1.13 -15.76
C ASP A 122 -11.02 2.25 -16.53
N VAL A 123 -9.91 1.95 -17.21
CA VAL A 123 -9.18 2.93 -18.04
C VAL A 123 -9.84 3.01 -19.41
N GLU A 124 -10.93 3.78 -19.51
CA GLU A 124 -11.66 4.01 -20.76
C GLU A 124 -10.89 4.95 -21.70
N THR A 125 -10.18 5.93 -21.13
CA THR A 125 -9.45 6.94 -21.92
C THR A 125 -8.05 7.20 -21.38
N VAL A 126 -7.15 7.60 -22.29
CA VAL A 126 -5.79 8.07 -21.94
C VAL A 126 -5.58 9.42 -22.58
N TRP A 127 -5.30 10.45 -21.79
CA TRP A 127 -5.06 11.80 -22.30
C TRP A 127 -3.56 12.09 -22.35
N ILE A 128 -3.07 12.52 -23.51
CA ILE A 128 -1.64 12.81 -23.71
C ILE A 128 -1.48 14.28 -24.09
N HIS A 129 -0.77 15.01 -23.22
CA HIS A 129 -0.40 16.41 -23.41
C HIS A 129 1.12 16.58 -23.47
N ARG A 130 1.57 17.70 -24.04
CA ARG A 130 2.95 18.18 -23.83
C ARG A 130 3.08 18.75 -22.41
N GLY A 131 4.33 18.94 -21.98
CA GLY A 131 4.65 19.60 -20.70
C GLY A 131 5.21 18.67 -19.65
N THR A 132 5.49 19.25 -18.49
CA THR A 132 6.19 18.59 -17.37
C THR A 132 5.35 18.59 -16.08
N GLN A 133 4.02 18.64 -16.23
CA GLN A 133 3.12 18.51 -15.09
C GLN A 133 3.02 17.03 -14.67
N PRO A 134 2.78 16.74 -13.38
CA PRO A 134 2.56 15.37 -12.92
C PRO A 134 1.45 14.66 -13.69
N PHE A 135 1.48 13.33 -13.69
CA PHE A 135 0.41 12.50 -14.20
C PHE A 135 -0.84 12.62 -13.34
N GLY A 136 -1.93 12.01 -13.75
CA GLY A 136 -3.19 11.95 -13.03
C GLY A 136 -3.99 10.70 -13.35
N GLY A 137 -4.70 10.18 -12.37
CA GLY A 137 -5.65 9.09 -12.50
C GLY A 137 -7.04 9.47 -11.98
N GLY A 138 -8.01 8.61 -12.23
CA GLY A 138 -9.40 8.78 -11.84
C GLY A 138 -10.35 9.14 -13.00
N ASN A 139 -11.67 9.12 -12.75
CA ASN A 139 -12.69 9.39 -13.77
C ASN A 139 -12.52 8.54 -15.06
N ASN A 140 -12.20 7.27 -14.91
CA ASN A 140 -11.95 6.31 -16.00
C ASN A 140 -10.83 6.75 -16.97
N ASN A 141 -9.82 7.45 -16.44
CA ASN A 141 -8.81 8.10 -17.26
C ASN A 141 -7.40 8.00 -16.63
N ILE A 142 -6.40 7.99 -17.50
CA ILE A 142 -5.00 8.28 -17.14
C ILE A 142 -4.56 9.53 -17.91
N LEU A 143 -4.09 10.55 -17.19
CA LEU A 143 -3.55 11.79 -17.74
C LEU A 143 -2.02 11.75 -17.76
N ILE A 144 -1.44 11.98 -18.94
CA ILE A 144 0.00 11.93 -19.19
C ILE A 144 0.49 13.25 -19.75
N HIS A 145 1.57 13.79 -19.17
CA HIS A 145 2.35 14.87 -19.76
C HIS A 145 3.70 14.31 -20.25
N ASN A 146 3.94 14.28 -21.56
CA ASN A 146 5.07 13.57 -22.15
C ASN A 146 6.46 14.09 -21.72
N GLY A 147 6.57 15.37 -21.38
CA GLY A 147 7.82 15.92 -20.83
C GLY A 147 8.11 15.42 -19.42
N GLN A 148 7.08 15.24 -18.59
CA GLN A 148 7.23 14.63 -17.26
C GLN A 148 7.52 13.13 -17.36
N ALA A 149 6.93 12.44 -18.33
CA ALA A 149 7.25 11.05 -18.60
C ALA A 149 8.74 10.81 -18.85
N LEU A 150 9.42 11.76 -19.53
CA LEU A 150 10.88 11.66 -19.73
C LEU A 150 11.66 11.74 -18.40
N ASN A 151 11.18 12.53 -17.44
CA ASN A 151 11.78 12.57 -16.10
C ASN A 151 11.57 11.22 -15.40
N TYR A 152 10.35 10.70 -15.42
CA TYR A 152 10.02 9.40 -14.80
C TYR A 152 10.81 8.24 -15.43
N ILE A 153 11.01 8.25 -16.77
CA ILE A 153 11.88 7.27 -17.44
C ILE A 153 13.32 7.38 -16.94
N ASN A 154 13.86 8.61 -16.85
CA ASN A 154 15.24 8.82 -16.39
C ASN A 154 15.43 8.40 -14.91
N ASP A 155 14.39 8.50 -14.13
CA ASP A 155 14.39 8.13 -12.70
C ASP A 155 14.00 6.64 -12.50
N GLY A 156 13.62 5.92 -13.59
CA GLY A 156 13.21 4.50 -13.56
C GLY A 156 11.87 4.26 -12.84
N ILE A 157 10.94 5.25 -12.86
CA ILE A 157 9.68 5.19 -12.12
C ILE A 157 8.44 5.46 -12.99
N LEU A 158 8.56 5.32 -14.32
CA LEU A 158 7.43 5.60 -15.21
C LEU A 158 6.28 4.63 -14.97
N GLU A 159 6.59 3.33 -14.94
CA GLU A 159 5.62 2.26 -14.78
C GLU A 159 5.01 2.27 -13.37
N GLU A 160 5.81 2.57 -12.35
CA GLU A 160 5.36 2.74 -10.97
C GLU A 160 4.40 3.92 -10.82
N THR A 161 4.68 5.02 -11.51
CA THR A 161 3.76 6.17 -11.57
C THR A 161 2.45 5.79 -12.26
N LEU A 162 2.51 5.03 -13.36
CA LEU A 162 1.31 4.56 -14.04
C LEU A 162 0.51 3.57 -13.18
N VAL A 163 1.16 2.72 -12.38
CA VAL A 163 0.47 1.88 -11.37
C VAL A 163 -0.31 2.73 -10.39
N HIS A 164 0.31 3.78 -9.85
CA HIS A 164 -0.33 4.70 -8.90
C HIS A 164 -1.57 5.36 -9.51
N GLU A 165 -1.45 5.96 -10.69
CA GLU A 165 -2.55 6.66 -11.36
C GLU A 165 -3.67 5.70 -11.81
N ALA A 166 -3.32 4.52 -12.27
CA ALA A 166 -4.28 3.49 -12.65
C ALA A 166 -4.99 2.89 -11.42
N ALA A 167 -4.33 2.84 -10.26
CA ALA A 167 -4.97 2.45 -9.01
C ALA A 167 -6.07 3.46 -8.60
N HIS A 168 -5.82 4.76 -8.74
CA HIS A 168 -6.89 5.77 -8.57
C HIS A 168 -8.06 5.54 -9.52
N THR A 169 -7.75 5.21 -10.77
CA THR A 169 -8.78 5.04 -11.81
C THR A 169 -9.65 3.81 -11.53
N SER A 170 -9.08 2.68 -11.16
CA SER A 170 -9.77 1.40 -11.11
C SER A 170 -10.10 0.92 -9.69
N LEU A 171 -9.45 1.45 -8.64
CA LEU A 171 -9.66 0.94 -7.29
C LEU A 171 -10.42 1.90 -6.37
N ASP A 172 -10.25 3.22 -6.51
CA ASP A 172 -10.81 4.18 -5.54
C ASP A 172 -12.31 4.03 -5.39
N ALA A 173 -13.05 3.96 -6.51
CA ALA A 173 -14.52 3.94 -6.49
C ALA A 173 -15.10 2.74 -5.73
N ASN A 174 -14.43 1.59 -5.81
CA ASN A 174 -14.93 0.33 -5.26
C ASN A 174 -14.27 -0.06 -3.93
N HIS A 175 -13.09 0.45 -3.64
CA HIS A 175 -12.26 -0.02 -2.54
C HIS A 175 -11.93 1.05 -1.48
N ALA A 176 -11.62 2.30 -1.86
CA ALA A 176 -11.11 3.31 -0.92
C ALA A 176 -12.05 3.57 0.28
N ALA A 177 -13.38 3.56 0.05
CA ALA A 177 -14.38 3.73 1.10
C ALA A 177 -15.02 2.41 1.57
N SER A 178 -14.53 1.24 1.14
CA SER A 178 -15.08 -0.04 1.55
C SER A 178 -14.80 -0.33 3.03
N SER A 179 -15.74 -0.98 3.70
CA SER A 179 -15.56 -1.34 5.12
C SER A 179 -14.36 -2.28 5.35
N GLY A 180 -14.04 -3.13 4.37
CA GLY A 180 -12.87 -4.01 4.42
C GLY A 180 -11.56 -3.22 4.41
N TRP A 181 -11.42 -2.26 3.50
CA TRP A 181 -10.25 -1.40 3.42
C TRP A 181 -10.06 -0.55 4.69
N LEU A 182 -11.11 0.15 5.12
CA LEU A 182 -11.08 0.98 6.32
C LEU A 182 -10.78 0.17 7.60
N THR A 183 -11.23 -1.08 7.64
CA THR A 183 -10.88 -2.00 8.74
C THR A 183 -9.40 -2.38 8.67
N ALA A 184 -8.87 -2.71 7.50
CA ALA A 184 -7.45 -3.02 7.32
C ALA A 184 -6.57 -1.82 7.70
N GLN A 185 -6.92 -0.62 7.24
CA GLN A 185 -6.27 0.65 7.59
C GLN A 185 -6.24 0.88 9.12
N THR A 186 -7.38 0.68 9.77
CA THR A 186 -7.51 0.84 11.23
C THR A 186 -6.67 -0.17 12.00
N ILE A 187 -6.62 -1.44 11.54
CA ILE A 187 -5.85 -2.50 12.21
C ILE A 187 -4.35 -2.27 12.04
N ASP A 188 -3.90 -1.84 10.85
CA ASP A 188 -2.50 -1.48 10.63
C ASP A 188 -2.09 -0.30 11.52
N GLY A 189 -2.95 0.71 11.63
CA GLY A 189 -2.75 1.90 12.47
C GLY A 189 -1.57 2.79 12.05
N GLU A 190 -0.92 2.45 10.94
CA GLU A 190 0.23 3.15 10.36
C GLU A 190 0.00 3.30 8.84
N PHE A 191 0.73 4.20 8.19
CA PHE A 191 0.68 4.42 6.75
C PHE A 191 2.03 4.13 6.13
N ILE A 192 2.03 3.70 4.86
CA ILE A 192 3.26 3.35 4.16
C ILE A 192 4.08 4.60 3.79
N SER A 193 3.39 5.73 3.54
CA SER A 193 4.02 6.99 3.17
C SER A 193 3.37 8.17 3.89
N THR A 194 4.08 9.31 3.96
CA THR A 194 3.49 10.54 4.49
C THR A 194 2.36 11.05 3.61
N TYR A 195 2.39 10.78 2.30
CA TYR A 195 1.32 11.18 1.39
C TYR A 195 0.03 10.39 1.64
N ALA A 196 0.14 9.06 1.88
CA ALA A 196 -1.00 8.26 2.30
C ALA A 196 -1.56 8.70 3.67
N GLN A 197 -0.69 9.10 4.60
CA GLN A 197 -1.11 9.59 5.92
C GLN A 197 -1.82 10.94 5.84
N ASP A 198 -1.33 11.87 4.99
CA ASP A 198 -1.93 13.20 4.83
C ASP A 198 -3.27 13.14 4.10
N TYR A 199 -3.48 12.14 3.24
CA TYR A 199 -4.69 11.99 2.42
C TYR A 199 -5.26 10.56 2.47
N PRO A 200 -5.61 10.04 3.66
CA PRO A 200 -5.92 8.62 3.88
C PRO A 200 -7.15 8.11 3.11
N ASP A 201 -8.09 8.99 2.80
CA ASP A 201 -9.33 8.65 2.09
C ASP A 201 -9.17 8.65 0.56
N ARG A 202 -8.03 9.15 0.06
CA ARG A 202 -7.79 9.34 -1.38
C ARG A 202 -6.53 8.62 -1.87
N GLU A 203 -5.43 8.73 -1.15
CA GLU A 203 -4.12 8.30 -1.64
C GLU A 203 -3.69 6.93 -1.09
N ASP A 204 -4.19 6.53 0.06
CA ASP A 204 -3.70 5.35 0.76
C ASP A 204 -3.82 4.04 -0.03
N ILE A 205 -4.86 3.91 -0.86
CA ILE A 205 -5.03 2.71 -1.70
C ILE A 205 -4.02 2.66 -2.84
N ALA A 206 -3.80 3.78 -3.53
CA ALA A 206 -2.84 3.89 -4.61
C ALA A 206 -1.41 3.73 -4.10
N GLU A 207 -1.08 4.38 -2.99
CA GLU A 207 0.22 4.27 -2.29
C GLU A 207 0.51 2.86 -1.77
N SER A 208 -0.52 2.09 -1.43
CA SER A 208 -0.37 0.72 -0.91
C SER A 208 -0.32 -0.35 -2.00
N PHE A 209 -0.85 -0.08 -3.20
CA PHE A 209 -0.96 -1.10 -4.25
C PHE A 209 0.40 -1.45 -4.89
N LEU A 210 1.26 -0.47 -5.15
CA LEU A 210 2.61 -0.73 -5.64
C LEU A 210 3.45 -1.54 -4.65
N PRO A 211 3.51 -1.21 -3.33
CA PRO A 211 4.09 -2.08 -2.31
C PRO A 211 3.53 -3.51 -2.31
N TYR A 212 2.23 -3.66 -2.49
CA TYR A 212 1.59 -4.97 -2.61
C TYR A 212 2.14 -5.76 -3.80
N LEU A 213 2.20 -5.15 -5.00
CA LEU A 213 2.77 -5.79 -6.18
C LEU A 213 4.23 -6.19 -5.95
N ALA A 214 5.03 -5.30 -5.36
CA ALA A 214 6.44 -5.54 -5.07
C ALA A 214 6.63 -6.77 -4.19
N ILE A 215 5.97 -6.85 -3.04
CA ILE A 215 6.20 -7.95 -2.09
C ILE A 215 5.56 -9.28 -2.53
N ARG A 216 4.50 -9.26 -3.33
CA ARG A 216 3.80 -10.47 -3.76
C ARG A 216 4.33 -11.05 -5.07
N TYR A 217 4.73 -10.19 -6.01
CA TYR A 217 4.97 -10.59 -7.39
C TYR A 217 6.33 -10.17 -7.93
N ARG A 218 7.03 -9.29 -7.23
CA ARG A 218 8.35 -8.76 -7.61
C ARG A 218 9.31 -8.67 -6.41
N SER A 219 9.20 -9.60 -5.47
CA SER A 219 10.05 -9.62 -4.28
C SER A 219 11.55 -9.83 -4.60
N ASP A 220 11.86 -10.28 -5.79
CA ASP A 220 13.21 -10.37 -6.33
C ASP A 220 13.78 -9.01 -6.79
N ARG A 221 12.92 -7.98 -6.92
CA ARG A 221 13.28 -6.62 -7.36
C ARG A 221 13.35 -5.61 -6.21
N ILE A 222 13.13 -6.03 -4.99
CA ILE A 222 13.28 -5.20 -3.79
C ILE A 222 14.24 -5.83 -2.80
N ASP A 223 14.94 -5.01 -2.02
CA ASP A 223 15.78 -5.53 -0.96
C ASP A 223 14.97 -6.07 0.23
N GLN A 224 15.62 -6.95 1.01
CA GLN A 224 14.97 -7.59 2.17
C GLN A 224 14.51 -6.58 3.22
N SER A 225 15.20 -5.46 3.38
CA SER A 225 14.84 -4.42 4.36
C SER A 225 13.53 -3.74 3.97
N LYS A 226 13.34 -3.40 2.69
CA LYS A 226 12.09 -2.84 2.16
C LYS A 226 10.94 -3.83 2.27
N PHE A 227 11.19 -5.10 1.90
CA PHE A 227 10.20 -6.16 2.09
C PHE A 227 9.73 -6.23 3.55
N GLU A 228 10.65 -6.19 4.52
CA GLU A 228 10.31 -6.22 5.95
C GLU A 228 9.54 -4.97 6.38
N VAL A 229 9.94 -3.78 5.94
CA VAL A 229 9.25 -2.53 6.25
C VAL A 229 7.81 -2.56 5.74
N ILE A 230 7.59 -2.90 4.47
CA ILE A 230 6.26 -2.95 3.86
C ILE A 230 5.36 -3.94 4.62
N THR A 231 5.85 -5.17 4.85
CA THR A 231 5.07 -6.22 5.51
C THR A 231 4.79 -5.94 6.98
N GLN A 232 5.58 -5.08 7.62
CA GLN A 232 5.35 -4.65 9.00
C GLN A 232 4.39 -3.46 9.09
N THR A 233 4.44 -2.55 8.13
CA THR A 233 3.66 -1.30 8.17
C THR A 233 2.21 -1.52 7.74
N ILE A 234 1.96 -2.23 6.63
CA ILE A 234 0.62 -2.36 6.03
C ILE A 234 0.15 -3.82 5.83
N PRO A 235 0.38 -4.74 6.79
CA PRO A 235 0.09 -6.16 6.59
C PRO A 235 -1.39 -6.47 6.32
N ASN A 236 -2.32 -5.72 6.93
CA ASN A 236 -3.74 -5.95 6.75
C ASN A 236 -4.26 -5.36 5.44
N ARG A 237 -3.68 -4.25 4.94
CA ARG A 237 -3.96 -3.75 3.59
C ARG A 237 -3.49 -4.69 2.51
N ILE A 238 -2.31 -5.31 2.71
CA ILE A 238 -1.80 -6.36 1.82
C ILE A 238 -2.75 -7.56 1.81
N GLN A 239 -3.21 -8.01 2.98
CA GLN A 239 -4.20 -9.09 3.06
C GLN A 239 -5.53 -8.70 2.40
N TYR A 240 -5.95 -7.45 2.55
CA TYR A 240 -7.14 -6.96 1.86
C TYR A 240 -7.02 -7.11 0.35
N PHE A 241 -5.87 -6.75 -0.24
CA PHE A 241 -5.64 -6.93 -1.68
C PHE A 241 -5.59 -8.42 -2.08
N ASP A 242 -4.96 -9.28 -1.28
CA ASP A 242 -4.95 -10.73 -1.51
C ASP A 242 -6.38 -11.31 -1.58
N ASP A 243 -7.30 -10.78 -0.78
CA ASP A 243 -8.68 -11.24 -0.69
C ASP A 243 -9.56 -10.76 -1.87
N GLN A 244 -9.13 -9.75 -2.66
CA GLN A 244 -9.90 -9.21 -3.79
C GLN A 244 -9.87 -10.09 -5.05
N LEU A 245 -8.94 -11.04 -5.16
CA LEU A 245 -8.76 -11.89 -6.34
C LEU A 245 -8.55 -11.11 -7.64
N PHE A 246 -7.77 -10.04 -7.60
CA PHE A 246 -7.46 -9.21 -8.76
C PHE A 246 -6.86 -10.03 -9.91
N ASN A 247 -7.28 -9.72 -11.15
CA ASN A 247 -6.59 -10.22 -12.33
C ASN A 247 -5.28 -9.42 -12.52
N LEU A 248 -4.18 -10.02 -12.14
CA LEU A 248 -2.86 -9.39 -12.19
C LEU A 248 -2.05 -9.73 -13.45
N TYR A 249 -2.67 -10.31 -14.47
CA TYR A 249 -2.03 -10.47 -15.77
C TYR A 249 -1.68 -9.08 -16.36
N PRO A 250 -0.50 -8.84 -16.96
CA PRO A 250 0.56 -9.79 -17.32
C PRO A 250 1.64 -9.98 -16.25
N ILE A 251 1.55 -9.33 -15.08
CA ILE A 251 2.54 -9.47 -14.00
C ILE A 251 2.62 -10.93 -13.53
N THR A 252 1.46 -11.60 -13.45
CA THR A 252 1.38 -13.05 -13.30
C THR A 252 1.13 -13.66 -14.66
N THR A 253 2.06 -14.45 -15.18
CA THR A 253 1.79 -15.24 -16.39
C THR A 253 0.69 -16.26 -16.08
N LEU A 254 -0.23 -16.52 -17.02
CA LEU A 254 -1.30 -17.53 -16.90
C LEU A 254 -0.78 -18.94 -16.60
N ALA A 255 0.53 -19.14 -16.59
CA ALA A 255 1.19 -20.42 -16.32
C ALA A 255 1.48 -20.68 -14.83
N ASN A 256 1.35 -19.71 -13.95
CA ASN A 256 1.47 -19.90 -12.52
C ASN A 256 0.08 -20.20 -11.94
N GLU A 257 -0.33 -21.48 -12.01
CA GLU A 257 -1.49 -22.01 -11.26
C GLU A 257 -1.31 -21.92 -9.72
N ASP A 258 -0.20 -21.39 -9.27
CA ASP A 258 0.01 -20.99 -7.88
C ASP A 258 -0.48 -19.53 -7.75
N GLY A 259 -1.70 -19.37 -7.28
CA GLY A 259 -2.28 -18.07 -6.89
C GLY A 259 -1.37 -17.29 -5.93
N PRO A 260 -1.75 -16.07 -5.48
CA PRO A 260 -0.91 -15.15 -4.70
C PRO A 260 -0.10 -15.92 -3.67
N SER A 261 1.18 -15.62 -3.56
CA SER A 261 2.14 -16.35 -2.72
C SER A 261 1.48 -16.78 -1.43
N LYS A 262 1.25 -18.08 -1.24
CA LYS A 262 0.57 -18.60 -0.06
C LYS A 262 1.19 -17.96 1.15
N ILE A 263 0.40 -17.23 1.96
CA ILE A 263 0.86 -16.70 3.23
C ILE A 263 1.64 -17.81 3.94
N SER A 264 2.91 -17.58 4.19
CA SER A 264 3.74 -18.51 4.94
C SER A 264 3.71 -18.14 6.41
N TYR A 265 3.99 -19.12 7.28
CA TYR A 265 4.22 -18.80 8.68
C TYR A 265 5.48 -17.94 8.80
N SER A 266 5.39 -16.80 9.45
CA SER A 266 6.55 -15.96 9.76
C SER A 266 6.38 -15.24 11.09
N ILE A 267 7.50 -14.80 11.68
CA ILE A 267 7.54 -13.78 12.71
C ILE A 267 8.65 -12.79 12.36
N HIS A 268 8.29 -11.50 12.31
CA HIS A 268 9.20 -10.43 11.94
C HIS A 268 9.94 -9.87 13.14
N GLN A 269 10.97 -9.06 12.89
CA GLN A 269 11.65 -8.32 13.95
C GLN A 269 10.65 -7.34 14.56
N ASN A 270 10.59 -7.29 15.91
CA ASN A 270 9.74 -6.32 16.59
C ASN A 270 10.16 -4.89 16.25
N TYR A 271 9.19 -3.99 16.15
CA TYR A 271 9.44 -2.58 15.92
C TYR A 271 8.65 -1.71 16.91
N PRO A 272 9.30 -0.67 17.48
CA PRO A 272 10.74 -0.38 17.41
C PRO A 272 11.60 -1.45 18.13
N ASN A 273 12.89 -1.57 17.74
CA ASN A 273 13.89 -2.38 18.42
C ASN A 273 15.30 -1.74 18.27
N PRO A 274 15.92 -1.20 19.32
CA PRO A 274 15.47 -1.19 20.71
C PRO A 274 14.17 -0.40 20.95
N PHE A 275 13.43 -0.74 22.02
CA PHE A 275 12.13 -0.11 22.32
C PHE A 275 12.02 0.40 23.76
N ASN A 276 11.04 1.30 24.06
CA ASN A 276 10.80 1.87 25.39
C ASN A 276 9.38 2.44 25.52
N PRO A 277 8.50 1.90 26.37
CA PRO A 277 8.47 0.52 26.83
C PRO A 277 7.64 -0.39 25.88
N ILE A 278 7.11 0.17 24.79
CA ILE A 278 6.15 -0.49 23.89
C ILE A 278 6.85 -0.93 22.61
N THR A 279 6.52 -2.13 22.16
CA THR A 279 6.94 -2.64 20.84
C THR A 279 5.82 -3.48 20.22
N LYS A 280 5.77 -3.56 18.90
CA LYS A 280 4.81 -4.33 18.12
C LYS A 280 5.52 -5.52 17.47
N LEU A 281 4.94 -6.69 17.59
CA LEU A 281 5.40 -7.92 16.95
C LEU A 281 4.46 -8.24 15.80
N HIS A 282 5.00 -8.37 14.59
CA HIS A 282 4.26 -8.77 13.40
C HIS A 282 4.54 -10.24 13.06
N TYR A 283 3.52 -10.96 12.65
CA TYR A 283 3.61 -12.36 12.27
C TYR A 283 2.54 -12.73 11.25
N SER A 284 2.77 -13.81 10.51
CA SER A 284 1.80 -14.35 9.57
C SER A 284 1.50 -15.82 9.84
N ILE A 285 0.27 -16.22 9.52
CA ILE A 285 -0.27 -17.55 9.72
C ILE A 285 -0.78 -18.07 8.37
N SER A 286 -0.24 -19.19 7.89
CA SER A 286 -0.57 -19.72 6.56
C SER A 286 -1.90 -20.45 6.49
N LYS A 287 -2.43 -20.93 7.61
CA LYS A 287 -3.72 -21.62 7.75
C LYS A 287 -4.24 -21.51 9.16
N ASN A 288 -5.54 -21.70 9.36
CA ASN A 288 -6.13 -21.74 10.70
C ASN A 288 -5.31 -22.64 11.64
N SER A 289 -4.79 -22.08 12.74
CA SER A 289 -3.87 -22.73 13.65
C SER A 289 -4.00 -22.22 15.07
N LEU A 290 -3.72 -23.07 16.04
CA LEU A 290 -3.47 -22.61 17.41
C LEU A 290 -2.14 -21.86 17.43
N VAL A 291 -2.19 -20.58 17.80
CA VAL A 291 -1.03 -19.67 17.85
C VAL A 291 -0.71 -19.36 19.30
N SER A 292 0.55 -19.54 19.65
CA SER A 292 1.13 -19.11 20.94
C SER A 292 2.29 -18.15 20.67
N ILE A 293 2.28 -16.96 21.30
CA ILE A 293 3.40 -16.03 21.31
C ILE A 293 3.77 -15.75 22.75
N VAL A 294 5.00 -16.08 23.10
CA VAL A 294 5.51 -16.02 24.47
C VAL A 294 6.82 -15.23 24.51
N ILE A 295 6.94 -14.36 25.51
CA ILE A 295 8.16 -13.62 25.82
C ILE A 295 8.95 -14.37 26.88
N TYR A 296 10.27 -14.47 26.68
CA TYR A 296 11.20 -15.07 27.60
C TYR A 296 12.33 -14.09 27.97
N ASP A 297 12.88 -14.25 29.16
CA ASP A 297 14.14 -13.64 29.52
C ASP A 297 15.34 -14.39 28.90
N ILE A 298 16.55 -13.87 29.08
CA ILE A 298 17.78 -14.51 28.54
C ILE A 298 18.12 -15.85 29.17
N LEU A 299 17.50 -16.20 30.30
CA LEU A 299 17.67 -17.47 30.99
C LEU A 299 16.63 -18.50 30.52
N GLY A 300 15.70 -18.11 29.63
CA GLY A 300 14.63 -18.96 29.13
C GLY A 300 13.41 -19.03 30.04
N ASN A 301 13.33 -18.20 31.09
CA ASN A 301 12.13 -18.14 31.92
C ASN A 301 11.04 -17.36 31.18
N GLN A 302 9.82 -17.90 31.22
CA GLN A 302 8.66 -17.21 30.65
C GLN A 302 8.37 -15.93 31.44
N VAL A 303 8.23 -14.84 30.68
CA VAL A 303 7.89 -13.49 31.20
C VAL A 303 6.43 -13.17 30.96
N LYS A 304 5.93 -13.36 29.74
CA LYS A 304 4.54 -13.06 29.36
C LYS A 304 4.07 -13.93 28.21
N THR A 305 2.82 -14.37 28.30
CA THR A 305 2.08 -14.91 27.14
C THR A 305 1.28 -13.79 26.50
N LEU A 306 1.64 -13.41 25.25
CA LEU A 306 0.93 -12.38 24.51
C LEU A 306 -0.29 -12.95 23.80
N ILE A 307 -0.17 -14.15 23.23
CA ILE A 307 -1.22 -14.84 22.48
C ILE A 307 -1.20 -16.33 22.85
N ASN A 308 -2.39 -16.91 23.04
CA ASN A 308 -2.58 -18.34 23.13
C ASN A 308 -4.03 -18.68 22.70
N LYS A 309 -4.30 -18.64 21.38
CA LYS A 309 -5.63 -18.91 20.81
C LYS A 309 -5.54 -19.35 19.36
N THR A 310 -6.59 -20.00 18.89
CA THR A 310 -6.75 -20.31 17.46
C THR A 310 -6.99 -19.02 16.68
N GLN A 311 -6.30 -18.90 15.56
CA GLN A 311 -6.42 -17.79 14.63
C GLN A 311 -6.47 -18.30 13.19
N ASP A 312 -7.23 -17.60 12.35
CA ASP A 312 -7.30 -17.87 10.91
C ASP A 312 -6.03 -17.40 10.20
N ALA A 313 -5.81 -17.91 8.99
CA ALA A 313 -4.75 -17.45 8.11
C ALA A 313 -4.79 -15.93 7.96
N GLY A 314 -3.63 -15.30 7.79
CA GLY A 314 -3.52 -13.86 7.62
C GLY A 314 -2.30 -13.26 8.31
N TYR A 315 -2.08 -11.97 8.05
CA TYR A 315 -1.10 -11.14 8.74
C TYR A 315 -1.71 -10.61 10.05
N ARG A 316 -0.87 -10.56 11.10
CA ARG A 316 -1.33 -10.22 12.44
C ARG A 316 -0.26 -9.47 13.19
N SER A 317 -0.69 -8.73 14.21
CA SER A 317 0.25 -8.10 15.14
C SER A 317 -0.22 -8.22 16.59
N VAL A 318 0.73 -8.08 17.50
CA VAL A 318 0.46 -7.99 18.94
C VAL A 318 1.46 -7.02 19.58
N ILE A 319 0.99 -6.26 20.55
CA ILE A 319 1.80 -5.29 21.28
C ILE A 319 2.30 -5.91 22.57
N TRP A 320 3.57 -5.63 22.92
CA TRP A 320 4.12 -5.87 24.25
C TRP A 320 4.51 -4.54 24.89
N ASP A 321 4.03 -4.33 26.09
CA ASP A 321 4.15 -3.13 26.91
C ASP A 321 5.25 -3.25 27.99
N ALA A 322 6.19 -4.16 27.84
CA ALA A 322 7.24 -4.48 28.81
C ALA A 322 6.72 -4.84 30.20
N THR A 323 5.54 -5.47 30.28
CA THR A 323 5.03 -6.06 31.54
C THR A 323 5.08 -7.58 31.50
N ASN A 324 5.13 -8.21 32.68
CA ASN A 324 4.98 -9.67 32.81
C ASN A 324 3.52 -10.10 32.88
N ASP A 325 3.24 -11.40 33.01
CA ASP A 325 1.87 -11.97 33.13
C ASP A 325 1.06 -11.41 34.31
N TYR A 326 1.73 -10.82 35.31
CA TYR A 326 1.09 -10.17 36.49
C TYR A 326 0.88 -8.66 36.28
N GLY A 327 1.16 -8.12 35.06
CA GLY A 327 1.05 -6.70 34.78
C GLY A 327 2.15 -5.83 35.41
N LYS A 328 3.22 -6.43 35.93
CA LYS A 328 4.34 -5.69 36.54
C LYS A 328 5.40 -5.38 35.48
N PRO A 329 5.93 -4.14 35.42
CA PRO A 329 7.03 -3.79 34.53
C PRO A 329 8.24 -4.69 34.73
N VAL A 330 8.90 -5.05 33.63
CA VAL A 330 10.14 -5.82 33.66
C VAL A 330 11.36 -4.91 33.51
N SER A 331 12.54 -5.40 33.82
CA SER A 331 13.78 -4.62 33.76
C SER A 331 14.24 -4.42 32.32
N ALA A 332 14.95 -3.32 32.04
CA ALA A 332 15.66 -3.13 30.79
C ALA A 332 16.62 -4.31 30.53
N GLY A 333 16.74 -4.72 29.30
CA GLY A 333 17.58 -5.85 28.93
C GLY A 333 17.18 -6.52 27.62
N ILE A 334 17.77 -7.68 27.39
CA ILE A 334 17.49 -8.53 26.21
C ILE A 334 16.36 -9.51 26.58
N TYR A 335 15.40 -9.61 25.69
CA TYR A 335 14.30 -10.57 25.74
C TYR A 335 14.24 -11.36 24.43
N LEU A 336 13.67 -12.54 24.50
CA LEU A 336 13.35 -13.38 23.36
C LEU A 336 11.83 -13.48 23.24
N TYR A 337 11.33 -13.49 22.02
CA TYR A 337 9.93 -13.81 21.76
C TYR A 337 9.85 -14.98 20.78
N GLN A 338 8.98 -15.91 21.08
CA GLN A 338 8.79 -17.11 20.29
C GLN A 338 7.33 -17.22 19.86
N ILE A 339 7.14 -17.47 18.57
CA ILE A 339 5.86 -17.90 18.02
C ILE A 339 5.88 -19.42 17.82
N GLN A 340 4.77 -20.05 18.16
CA GLN A 340 4.43 -21.39 17.74
C GLN A 340 3.06 -21.37 17.08
N ALA A 341 2.97 -21.86 15.82
CA ALA A 341 1.73 -21.95 15.06
C ALA A 341 1.71 -23.31 14.32
N GLY A 342 0.95 -24.29 14.86
CA GLY A 342 1.05 -25.66 14.41
C GLY A 342 2.44 -26.23 14.61
N GLU A 343 3.08 -26.68 13.53
CA GLU A 343 4.47 -27.20 13.55
C GLU A 343 5.53 -26.08 13.38
N TYR A 344 5.13 -24.86 13.00
CA TYR A 344 6.06 -23.75 12.84
C TYR A 344 6.45 -23.19 14.21
N ILE A 345 7.76 -23.06 14.43
CA ILE A 345 8.33 -22.41 15.61
C ILE A 345 9.45 -21.48 15.15
N SER A 346 9.39 -20.24 15.61
CA SER A 346 10.45 -19.27 15.36
C SER A 346 10.67 -18.36 16.57
N THR A 347 11.93 -17.97 16.79
CA THR A 347 12.32 -17.13 17.94
C THR A 347 13.18 -15.98 17.47
N LYS A 348 12.90 -14.79 17.99
CA LYS A 348 13.68 -13.57 17.72
C LYS A 348 14.08 -12.87 19.02
N LYS A 349 15.08 -12.00 18.91
CA LYS A 349 15.63 -11.21 20.00
C LYS A 349 15.13 -9.77 19.92
N MET A 350 14.84 -9.17 21.08
CA MET A 350 14.52 -7.75 21.22
C MET A 350 15.25 -7.12 22.40
N VAL A 351 15.38 -5.80 22.36
CA VAL A 351 16.11 -5.02 23.39
C VAL A 351 15.18 -3.96 23.97
N LEU A 352 14.86 -4.10 25.27
CA LEU A 352 14.12 -3.11 26.02
C LEU A 352 15.10 -2.09 26.61
N LEU A 353 14.89 -0.82 26.29
CA LEU A 353 15.55 0.32 26.95
C LEU A 353 14.79 0.69 28.22
N LYS A 354 15.38 1.58 29.02
CA LYS A 354 14.74 2.04 30.26
C LYS A 354 14.21 3.46 30.10
#